data_0813af3e9dec4dcd1cb01273ae2eb0ff
#
_entry.id   0813af3e9dec4dcd1cb01273ae2eb0ff
#
_cell.length_a   1.000
_cell.length_b   1.000
_cell.length_c   1.000
_cell.angle_alpha   90.00
_cell.angle_beta   90.00
_cell.angle_gamma   90.00
#
_symmetry.space_group_name_H-M   'P 1'
#
loop_
_entity.id
_entity.type
_entity.pdbx_description
1 polymer ?
#
loop_
_entity_poly.entity_id
_entity_poly.type
_entity_poly.pdbx_seq_one_letter_code
_entity_poly.pdbx_strand_id
1 'polypeptide(L)'
;MAIFITGSIAFDYLMTFPGRFRDNIIPDKLDKISLSFLVDSMTRQRGGIAPNIAYSLSLLGEKPYVFATAGEDFSEYRAWMDAHSLSTKYIKIIDGKYTASFFVNTDLENNQIASFYTGAMADSADYSLTTVEKGEADYVVIAPNDPAAMRHYCEECVSLNIPYLFDPSQQVARNPHPDLKYGVEHAHALFCNEYEFDLLQKHTGFSISDIKSMVNLVVVTLGEKGAQVFSKGKTYEIPVVPTEQIADPTGVGDAFRGGFLRGYRLGMNLQTCGQIGSLAATYCLEKNGTQN
;
A
#
# COMPACT_ATOMS: atom_id res chain seq x y z
N MET A 1 -10.14 -19.33 8.08
CA MET A 1 -10.29 -18.44 6.91
C MET A 1 -9.67 -17.09 7.24
N ALA A 2 -8.77 -16.62 6.38
CA ALA A 2 -7.96 -15.44 6.68
C ALA A 2 -7.90 -14.46 5.49
N ILE A 3 -7.59 -13.18 5.83
CA ILE A 3 -7.26 -12.16 4.82
C ILE A 3 -5.78 -12.35 4.45
N PHE A 4 -5.52 -12.45 3.15
CA PHE A 4 -4.17 -12.40 2.58
C PHE A 4 -3.93 -11.02 2.01
N ILE A 5 -2.78 -10.43 2.32
CA ILE A 5 -2.41 -9.11 1.85
C ILE A 5 -1.17 -9.26 1.00
N THR A 6 -1.34 -9.08 -0.32
CA THR A 6 -0.21 -8.99 -1.25
C THR A 6 0.26 -7.55 -1.32
N GLY A 7 1.51 -7.35 -1.66
CA GLY A 7 2.08 -6.00 -1.79
C GLY A 7 3.57 -6.00 -1.43
N SER A 8 4.17 -4.82 -1.49
CA SER A 8 5.58 -4.67 -1.14
C SER A 8 5.83 -4.87 0.36
N ILE A 9 6.97 -5.48 0.67
CA ILE A 9 7.70 -5.31 1.93
C ILE A 9 8.89 -4.42 1.60
N ALA A 10 9.14 -3.38 2.39
CA ALA A 10 10.21 -2.44 2.11
C ALA A 10 10.89 -1.92 3.37
N PHE A 11 12.12 -1.42 3.21
CA PHE A 11 12.75 -0.53 4.16
C PHE A 11 12.80 0.88 3.60
N ASP A 12 12.48 1.86 4.44
CA ASP A 12 12.55 3.27 4.08
C ASP A 12 13.79 3.90 4.75
N TYR A 13 14.71 4.41 3.93
CA TYR A 13 15.91 5.12 4.35
C TYR A 13 15.70 6.61 4.16
N LEU A 14 15.39 7.29 5.25
CA LEU A 14 15.08 8.72 5.28
C LEU A 14 16.33 9.49 5.69
N MET A 15 16.83 10.34 4.79
CA MET A 15 18.05 11.12 4.98
C MET A 15 17.76 12.61 4.99
N THR A 16 18.48 13.38 5.80
CA THR A 16 18.37 14.83 5.86
C THR A 16 19.64 15.48 5.34
N PHE A 17 19.51 16.31 4.32
CA PHE A 17 20.60 17.11 3.78
C PHE A 17 20.54 18.52 4.40
N PRO A 18 21.60 18.99 5.08
CA PRO A 18 21.63 20.27 5.78
C PRO A 18 21.89 21.47 4.86
N GLY A 19 21.46 21.38 3.63
CA GLY A 19 21.55 22.41 2.60
C GLY A 19 20.31 22.45 1.74
N ARG A 20 20.43 23.11 0.60
CA ARG A 20 19.37 23.16 -0.43
C ARG A 20 19.91 22.51 -1.69
N PHE A 21 19.16 21.60 -2.29
CA PHE A 21 19.58 20.94 -3.53
C PHE A 21 19.84 21.95 -4.64
N ARG A 22 19.03 22.99 -4.76
CA ARG A 22 19.20 24.03 -5.79
C ARG A 22 20.56 24.74 -5.75
N ASP A 23 21.19 24.83 -4.58
CA ASP A 23 22.50 25.50 -4.43
C ASP A 23 23.65 24.63 -4.95
N ASN A 24 23.40 23.33 -5.15
CA ASN A 24 24.39 22.34 -5.62
C ASN A 24 24.12 21.86 -7.04
N ILE A 25 22.94 22.08 -7.59
CA ILE A 25 22.57 21.68 -8.95
C ILE A 25 22.81 22.85 -9.90
N ILE A 26 23.63 22.60 -10.92
CA ILE A 26 23.92 23.56 -12.00
C ILE A 26 22.99 23.23 -13.18
N PRO A 27 21.93 24.05 -13.46
CA PRO A 27 20.93 23.71 -14.47
C PRO A 27 21.50 23.46 -15.87
N ASP A 28 22.50 24.25 -16.27
CA ASP A 28 23.14 24.16 -17.59
C ASP A 28 24.10 22.97 -17.74
N LYS A 29 24.26 22.13 -16.70
CA LYS A 29 25.16 20.96 -16.69
C LYS A 29 24.47 19.65 -16.30
N LEU A 30 23.14 19.58 -16.46
CA LEU A 30 22.37 18.39 -16.12
C LEU A 30 22.72 17.15 -16.99
N ASP A 31 23.25 17.38 -18.19
CA ASP A 31 23.74 16.33 -19.10
C ASP A 31 24.98 15.58 -18.59
N LYS A 32 25.71 16.16 -17.63
CA LYS A 32 26.92 15.64 -17.02
C LYS A 32 26.92 15.73 -15.50
N ILE A 33 25.75 15.48 -14.90
CA ILE A 33 25.56 15.62 -13.46
C ILE A 33 26.34 14.54 -12.71
N SER A 34 27.14 14.97 -11.72
CA SER A 34 27.77 14.10 -10.74
C SER A 34 27.73 14.82 -9.39
N LEU A 35 26.79 14.41 -8.54
CA LEU A 35 26.55 15.05 -7.24
C LEU A 35 26.61 14.03 -6.12
N SER A 36 27.17 14.46 -4.98
CA SER A 36 27.11 13.74 -3.72
C SER A 36 26.64 14.70 -2.65
N PHE A 37 25.64 14.27 -1.88
CA PHE A 37 25.15 15.04 -0.75
C PHE A 37 25.62 14.40 0.55
N LEU A 38 26.32 15.20 1.37
CA LEU A 38 26.67 14.80 2.73
C LEU A 38 25.45 15.03 3.61
N VAL A 39 24.90 13.94 4.16
CA VAL A 39 23.71 13.99 5.00
C VAL A 39 24.05 13.97 6.48
N ASP A 40 23.28 14.68 7.29
CA ASP A 40 23.50 14.77 8.74
C ASP A 40 22.83 13.63 9.49
N SER A 41 21.76 13.08 8.95
CA SER A 41 21.02 12.00 9.58
C SER A 41 20.52 10.99 8.57
N MET A 42 20.39 9.76 9.03
CA MET A 42 19.71 8.70 8.32
C MET A 42 18.89 7.86 9.31
N THR A 43 17.62 7.69 9.02
CA THR A 43 16.74 6.80 9.76
C THR A 43 16.30 5.67 8.83
N ARG A 44 16.42 4.42 9.30
CA ARG A 44 15.86 3.25 8.63
C ARG A 44 14.54 2.88 9.31
N GLN A 45 13.48 2.86 8.54
CA GLN A 45 12.14 2.47 9.01
C GLN A 45 11.67 1.22 8.30
N ARG A 46 10.79 0.46 8.97
CA ARG A 46 10.04 -0.63 8.35
C ARG A 46 8.89 -0.02 7.57
N GLY A 47 8.68 -0.50 6.36
CA GLY A 47 7.66 -0.02 5.45
C GLY A 47 7.14 -1.12 4.55
N GLY A 48 6.52 -0.72 3.47
CA GLY A 48 5.84 -1.62 2.55
C GLY A 48 4.35 -1.73 2.86
N ILE A 49 3.54 -1.67 1.82
CA ILE A 49 2.08 -1.55 1.96
C ILE A 49 1.46 -2.78 2.62
N ALA A 50 1.93 -3.99 2.26
CA ALA A 50 1.36 -5.21 2.79
C ALA A 50 1.52 -5.34 4.32
N PRO A 51 2.72 -5.18 4.91
CA PRO A 51 2.85 -5.22 6.36
C PRO A 51 2.21 -4.03 7.07
N ASN A 52 2.11 -2.84 6.44
CA ASN A 52 1.42 -1.70 7.04
C ASN A 52 -0.08 -1.99 7.24
N ILE A 53 -0.76 -2.50 6.21
CA ILE A 53 -2.17 -2.91 6.31
C ILE A 53 -2.33 -4.05 7.30
N ALA A 54 -1.44 -5.06 7.26
CA ALA A 54 -1.46 -6.20 8.17
C ALA A 54 -1.29 -5.76 9.63
N TYR A 55 -0.40 -4.83 9.91
CA TYR A 55 -0.18 -4.28 11.23
C TYR A 55 -1.44 -3.61 11.79
N SER A 56 -2.04 -2.72 11.00
CA SER A 56 -3.29 -2.05 11.40
C SER A 56 -4.43 -3.04 11.67
N LEU A 57 -4.56 -4.09 10.84
CA LEU A 57 -5.53 -5.15 11.06
C LEU A 57 -5.22 -5.95 12.35
N SER A 58 -3.95 -6.24 12.64
CA SER A 58 -3.56 -7.00 13.83
C SER A 58 -3.86 -6.24 15.12
N LEU A 59 -3.62 -4.92 15.14
CA LEU A 59 -3.99 -4.05 16.27
C LEU A 59 -5.49 -4.08 16.57
N LEU A 60 -6.30 -4.31 15.55
CA LEU A 60 -7.76 -4.43 15.67
C LEU A 60 -8.24 -5.89 15.90
N GLY A 61 -7.30 -6.81 16.20
CA GLY A 61 -7.59 -8.19 16.58
C GLY A 61 -7.85 -9.13 15.40
N GLU A 62 -7.47 -8.78 14.17
CA GLU A 62 -7.47 -9.67 13.00
C GLU A 62 -6.13 -10.44 12.95
N LYS A 63 -6.09 -11.54 12.22
CA LYS A 63 -4.87 -12.34 11.98
C LYS A 63 -4.63 -12.46 10.48
N PRO A 64 -4.17 -11.38 9.83
CA PRO A 64 -3.89 -11.40 8.41
C PRO A 64 -2.60 -12.17 8.10
N TYR A 65 -2.50 -12.66 6.87
CA TYR A 65 -1.23 -13.14 6.31
C TYR A 65 -0.68 -12.12 5.32
N VAL A 66 0.60 -11.80 5.47
CA VAL A 66 1.35 -11.06 4.45
C VAL A 66 1.86 -12.09 3.43
N PHE A 67 1.42 -11.93 2.18
CA PHE A 67 1.85 -12.75 1.04
C PHE A 67 2.76 -11.91 0.15
N ALA A 68 4.07 -12.05 0.32
CA ALA A 68 5.03 -11.16 -0.32
C ALA A 68 6.41 -11.82 -0.45
N THR A 69 7.32 -11.13 -1.13
CA THR A 69 8.73 -11.49 -1.21
C THR A 69 9.58 -10.52 -0.40
N ALA A 70 10.66 -11.02 0.20
CA ALA A 70 11.66 -10.24 0.92
C ALA A 70 13.06 -10.77 0.62
N GLY A 71 14.08 -9.96 0.85
CA GLY A 71 15.46 -10.32 0.63
C GLY A 71 16.15 -10.94 1.84
N GLU A 72 17.45 -11.22 1.71
CA GLU A 72 18.28 -11.83 2.77
C GLU A 72 18.40 -10.96 4.03
N ASP A 73 18.19 -9.66 3.91
CA ASP A 73 18.25 -8.66 4.98
C ASP A 73 16.95 -8.57 5.82
N PHE A 74 15.98 -9.46 5.57
CA PHE A 74 14.65 -9.41 6.21
C PHE A 74 14.63 -9.89 7.67
N SER A 75 15.71 -10.46 8.20
CA SER A 75 15.72 -11.12 9.51
C SER A 75 15.27 -10.22 10.68
N GLU A 76 15.72 -8.95 10.71
CA GLU A 76 15.32 -7.97 11.72
C GLU A 76 13.83 -7.62 11.62
N TYR A 77 13.33 -7.43 10.39
CA TYR A 77 11.92 -7.14 10.16
C TYR A 77 11.03 -8.34 10.54
N ARG A 78 11.47 -9.55 10.20
CA ARG A 78 10.81 -10.80 10.61
C ARG A 78 10.67 -10.88 12.14
N ALA A 79 11.76 -10.65 12.88
CA ALA A 79 11.74 -10.67 14.33
C ALA A 79 10.76 -9.65 14.91
N TRP A 80 10.69 -8.47 14.31
CA TRP A 80 9.71 -7.45 14.70
C TRP A 80 8.27 -7.88 14.39
N MET A 81 8.00 -8.47 13.21
CA MET A 81 6.67 -8.99 12.85
C MET A 81 6.22 -10.08 13.83
N ASP A 82 7.10 -11.02 14.15
CA ASP A 82 6.82 -12.11 15.08
C ASP A 82 6.50 -11.57 16.49
N ALA A 83 7.23 -10.57 16.96
CA ALA A 83 6.99 -9.90 18.24
C ALA A 83 5.62 -9.17 18.28
N HIS A 84 5.08 -8.76 17.12
CA HIS A 84 3.76 -8.11 16.98
C HIS A 84 2.66 -9.06 16.50
N SER A 85 2.89 -10.38 16.61
CA SER A 85 1.91 -11.42 16.23
C SER A 85 1.49 -11.35 14.74
N LEU A 86 2.34 -10.81 13.87
CA LEU A 86 2.18 -10.83 12.43
C LEU A 86 2.83 -12.09 11.85
N SER A 87 2.05 -12.92 11.18
CA SER A 87 2.57 -14.15 10.60
C SER A 87 3.47 -13.88 9.40
N THR A 88 4.67 -14.49 9.44
CA THR A 88 5.62 -14.47 8.31
C THR A 88 5.57 -15.76 7.46
N LYS A 89 4.57 -16.62 7.68
CA LYS A 89 4.41 -17.95 7.03
C LYS A 89 4.47 -17.87 5.50
N TYR A 90 3.89 -16.83 4.90
CA TYR A 90 3.79 -16.64 3.46
C TYR A 90 4.69 -15.51 2.94
N ILE A 91 5.80 -15.24 3.64
CA ILE A 91 6.84 -14.35 3.13
C ILE A 91 7.96 -15.20 2.56
N LYS A 92 8.14 -15.16 1.25
CA LYS A 92 9.19 -15.89 0.52
C LYS A 92 10.47 -15.09 0.51
N ILE A 93 11.55 -15.67 1.00
CA ILE A 93 12.90 -15.06 0.90
C ILE A 93 13.49 -15.37 -0.47
N ILE A 94 14.02 -14.35 -1.11
CA ILE A 94 14.70 -14.45 -2.41
C ILE A 94 16.20 -14.32 -2.16
N ASP A 95 16.91 -15.41 -2.40
CA ASP A 95 18.37 -15.49 -2.22
C ASP A 95 19.10 -14.54 -3.18
N GLY A 96 20.20 -13.95 -2.70
CA GLY A 96 21.03 -13.04 -3.47
C GLY A 96 20.42 -11.67 -3.74
N LYS A 97 19.29 -11.34 -3.11
CA LYS A 97 18.64 -10.02 -3.23
C LYS A 97 18.39 -9.39 -1.86
N TYR A 98 18.40 -8.06 -1.83
CA TYR A 98 17.90 -7.31 -0.69
C TYR A 98 16.39 -7.10 -0.80
N THR A 99 15.76 -6.85 0.34
CA THR A 99 14.36 -6.40 0.42
C THR A 99 14.21 -5.06 -0.32
N ALA A 100 13.05 -4.81 -0.89
CA ALA A 100 12.79 -3.53 -1.54
C ALA A 100 13.13 -2.36 -0.60
N SER A 101 13.67 -1.28 -1.15
CA SER A 101 14.18 -0.17 -0.35
C SER A 101 13.89 1.16 -1.01
N PHE A 102 13.31 2.07 -0.22
CA PHE A 102 13.07 3.46 -0.60
C PHE A 102 14.13 4.34 0.05
N PHE A 103 14.91 5.01 -0.75
CA PHE A 103 15.92 5.97 -0.32
C PHE A 103 15.42 7.35 -0.65
N VAL A 104 15.29 8.22 0.36
CA VAL A 104 14.90 9.60 0.13
C VAL A 104 15.82 10.53 0.89
N ASN A 105 16.30 11.55 0.19
CA ASN A 105 17.09 12.63 0.76
C ASN A 105 16.26 13.91 0.71
N THR A 106 16.03 14.53 1.87
CA THR A 106 15.20 15.72 2.04
C THR A 106 16.08 16.91 2.40
N ASP A 107 15.93 18.03 1.70
CA ASP A 107 16.66 19.26 1.94
C ASP A 107 15.94 20.18 2.94
N LEU A 108 16.57 21.34 3.28
CA LEU A 108 16.02 22.33 4.21
C LEU A 108 14.71 22.99 3.73
N GLU A 109 14.36 22.87 2.46
CA GLU A 109 13.12 23.40 1.87
C GLU A 109 12.08 22.30 1.65
N ASN A 110 12.28 21.11 2.23
CA ASN A 110 11.45 19.91 2.03
C ASN A 110 11.38 19.40 0.58
N ASN A 111 12.35 19.77 -0.28
CA ASN A 111 12.50 19.12 -1.57
C ASN A 111 13.10 17.72 -1.36
N GLN A 112 12.68 16.77 -2.18
CA GLN A 112 13.09 15.39 -2.07
C GLN A 112 13.73 14.87 -3.36
N ILE A 113 14.86 14.17 -3.19
CA ILE A 113 15.45 13.33 -4.23
C ILE A 113 15.36 11.89 -3.74
N ALA A 114 14.61 11.07 -4.48
CA ALA A 114 14.30 9.72 -4.05
C ALA A 114 14.68 8.67 -5.11
N SER A 115 14.98 7.46 -4.64
CA SER A 115 15.22 6.28 -5.44
C SER A 115 14.50 5.09 -4.80
N PHE A 116 13.90 4.22 -5.62
CA PHE A 116 13.29 2.99 -5.17
C PHE A 116 14.01 1.80 -5.79
N TYR A 117 14.59 0.97 -4.95
CA TYR A 117 15.14 -0.32 -5.32
C TYR A 117 14.09 -1.41 -5.14
N THR A 118 13.72 -2.09 -6.20
CA THR A 118 12.67 -3.12 -6.17
C THR A 118 13.11 -4.40 -5.45
N GLY A 119 14.39 -4.74 -5.51
CA GLY A 119 14.95 -5.91 -4.83
C GLY A 119 14.15 -7.18 -5.06
N ALA A 120 13.92 -7.90 -3.98
CA ALA A 120 13.13 -9.14 -4.00
C ALA A 120 11.68 -8.95 -4.47
N MET A 121 11.12 -7.73 -4.40
CA MET A 121 9.76 -7.46 -4.91
C MET A 121 9.64 -7.73 -6.41
N ALA A 122 10.72 -7.59 -7.17
CA ALA A 122 10.72 -7.87 -8.62
C ALA A 122 10.48 -9.35 -8.96
N ASP A 123 10.62 -10.26 -8.00
CA ASP A 123 10.36 -11.70 -8.17
C ASP A 123 8.99 -12.12 -7.66
N SER A 124 8.13 -11.17 -7.29
CA SER A 124 6.81 -11.48 -6.74
C SER A 124 5.91 -12.21 -7.75
N ALA A 125 6.10 -11.98 -9.06
CA ALA A 125 5.34 -12.67 -10.10
C ALA A 125 5.61 -14.18 -10.14
N ASP A 126 6.76 -14.63 -9.64
CA ASP A 126 7.13 -16.05 -9.54
C ASP A 126 6.64 -16.72 -8.23
N TYR A 127 5.85 -15.99 -7.44
CA TYR A 127 5.28 -16.50 -6.20
C TYR A 127 3.76 -16.52 -6.28
N SER A 128 3.18 -17.71 -6.45
CA SER A 128 1.77 -17.94 -6.76
C SER A 128 0.91 -18.15 -5.51
N LEU A 129 -0.29 -17.58 -5.49
CA LEU A 129 -1.30 -17.81 -4.45
C LEU A 129 -1.76 -19.28 -4.41
N THR A 130 -1.49 -20.08 -5.44
CA THR A 130 -1.74 -21.52 -5.42
C THR A 130 -0.88 -22.29 -4.40
N THR A 131 0.17 -21.66 -3.86
CA THR A 131 0.97 -22.19 -2.75
C THR A 131 0.27 -22.09 -1.40
N VAL A 132 -0.81 -21.31 -1.31
CA VAL A 132 -1.65 -21.18 -0.10
C VAL A 132 -2.52 -22.43 0.03
N GLU A 133 -2.65 -22.92 1.26
CA GLU A 133 -3.50 -24.07 1.53
C GLU A 133 -4.95 -23.83 1.10
N LYS A 134 -5.56 -24.82 0.44
CA LYS A 134 -6.92 -24.68 -0.11
C LYS A 134 -7.92 -24.30 0.98
N GLY A 135 -8.59 -23.18 0.80
CA GLY A 135 -9.61 -22.68 1.72
C GLY A 135 -9.04 -21.90 2.91
N GLU A 136 -7.74 -21.66 2.98
CA GLU A 136 -7.14 -20.78 3.99
C GLU A 136 -7.39 -19.30 3.65
N ALA A 137 -7.24 -18.91 2.38
CA ALA A 137 -7.58 -17.58 1.92
C ALA A 137 -9.07 -17.47 1.61
N ASP A 138 -9.78 -16.55 2.25
CA ASP A 138 -11.16 -16.21 1.95
C ASP A 138 -11.33 -14.79 1.40
N TYR A 139 -10.27 -14.00 1.45
CA TYR A 139 -10.20 -12.66 0.89
C TYR A 139 -8.75 -12.26 0.61
N VAL A 140 -8.48 -11.66 -0.53
CA VAL A 140 -7.15 -11.19 -0.89
C VAL A 140 -7.18 -9.68 -1.08
N VAL A 141 -6.21 -8.97 -0.52
CA VAL A 141 -5.91 -7.57 -0.83
C VAL A 141 -4.76 -7.55 -1.83
N ILE A 142 -5.01 -7.07 -3.03
CA ILE A 142 -3.99 -6.89 -4.08
C ILE A 142 -3.54 -5.44 -4.03
N ALA A 143 -2.49 -5.19 -3.23
CA ALA A 143 -1.88 -3.89 -3.02
C ALA A 143 -0.61 -3.71 -3.86
N PRO A 144 -0.04 -2.49 -3.96
CA PRO A 144 1.11 -2.19 -4.80
C PRO A 144 2.27 -3.17 -4.69
N ASN A 145 2.62 -3.75 -5.82
CA ASN A 145 3.67 -4.73 -5.99
C ASN A 145 4.28 -4.58 -7.40
N ASP A 146 5.10 -5.52 -7.83
CA ASP A 146 5.47 -5.67 -9.24
C ASP A 146 4.20 -5.74 -10.10
N PRO A 147 4.09 -4.99 -11.21
CA PRO A 147 2.90 -4.97 -12.05
C PRO A 147 2.47 -6.36 -12.58
N ALA A 148 3.43 -7.19 -12.97
CA ALA A 148 3.12 -8.55 -13.45
C ALA A 148 2.60 -9.43 -12.31
N ALA A 149 3.13 -9.29 -11.10
CA ALA A 149 2.62 -9.97 -9.91
C ALA A 149 1.19 -9.55 -9.59
N MET A 150 0.89 -8.25 -9.62
CA MET A 150 -0.48 -7.76 -9.39
C MET A 150 -1.47 -8.36 -10.40
N ARG A 151 -1.10 -8.39 -11.67
CA ARG A 151 -1.92 -9.03 -12.72
C ARG A 151 -2.13 -10.51 -12.43
N HIS A 152 -1.06 -11.23 -12.14
CA HIS A 152 -1.08 -12.67 -11.85
C HIS A 152 -2.00 -12.97 -10.65
N TYR A 153 -1.89 -12.21 -9.56
CA TYR A 153 -2.75 -12.40 -8.39
C TYR A 153 -4.23 -12.13 -8.68
N CYS A 154 -4.56 -11.16 -9.54
CA CYS A 154 -5.94 -10.96 -9.98
C CYS A 154 -6.45 -12.22 -10.74
N GLU A 155 -5.67 -12.76 -11.68
CA GLU A 155 -6.03 -13.96 -12.45
C GLU A 155 -6.18 -15.18 -11.55
N GLU A 156 -5.29 -15.37 -10.59
CA GLU A 156 -5.35 -16.46 -9.62
C GLU A 156 -6.57 -16.33 -8.70
N CYS A 157 -6.88 -15.14 -8.20
CA CYS A 157 -8.08 -14.91 -7.41
C CYS A 157 -9.36 -15.27 -8.18
N VAL A 158 -9.44 -14.89 -9.46
CA VAL A 158 -10.56 -15.27 -10.33
C VAL A 158 -10.63 -16.79 -10.50
N SER A 159 -9.51 -17.45 -10.83
CA SER A 159 -9.46 -18.90 -11.07
C SER A 159 -9.77 -19.72 -9.82
N LEU A 160 -9.35 -19.25 -8.64
CA LEU A 160 -9.58 -19.88 -7.34
C LEU A 160 -10.93 -19.49 -6.71
N ASN A 161 -11.69 -18.60 -7.38
CA ASN A 161 -12.95 -18.04 -6.88
C ASN A 161 -12.81 -17.39 -5.50
N ILE A 162 -11.72 -16.64 -5.30
CA ILE A 162 -11.46 -15.85 -4.09
C ILE A 162 -11.77 -14.38 -4.38
N PRO A 163 -12.67 -13.74 -3.62
CA PRO A 163 -12.92 -12.31 -3.79
C PRO A 163 -11.70 -11.51 -3.40
N TYR A 164 -11.39 -10.44 -4.18
CA TYR A 164 -10.26 -9.58 -3.85
C TYR A 164 -10.64 -8.10 -3.82
N LEU A 165 -9.91 -7.37 -3.01
CA LEU A 165 -9.81 -5.93 -3.02
C LEU A 165 -8.64 -5.54 -3.92
N PHE A 166 -8.92 -4.71 -4.93
CA PHE A 166 -7.89 -4.13 -5.79
C PHE A 166 -7.51 -2.75 -5.28
N ASP A 167 -6.25 -2.59 -4.95
CA ASP A 167 -5.65 -1.33 -4.48
C ASP A 167 -4.41 -1.03 -5.31
N PRO A 168 -4.54 -0.47 -6.51
CA PRO A 168 -3.39 -0.18 -7.35
C PRO A 168 -2.52 0.95 -6.81
N SER A 169 -3.06 1.87 -6.00
CA SER A 169 -2.33 3.00 -5.40
C SER A 169 -1.38 3.65 -6.41
N GLN A 170 -0.13 3.94 -6.04
CA GLN A 170 0.87 4.54 -6.94
C GLN A 170 1.20 3.72 -8.20
N GLN A 171 0.85 2.44 -8.24
CA GLN A 171 1.07 1.61 -9.43
C GLN A 171 0.08 1.93 -10.57
N VAL A 172 -0.97 2.73 -10.32
CA VAL A 172 -1.84 3.23 -11.40
C VAL A 172 -1.04 3.92 -12.51
N ALA A 173 0.02 4.65 -12.14
CA ALA A 173 0.87 5.35 -13.10
C ALA A 173 1.81 4.42 -13.90
N ARG A 174 2.07 3.19 -13.44
CA ARG A 174 3.08 2.28 -13.98
C ARG A 174 2.50 1.00 -14.58
N ASN A 175 1.36 0.54 -14.08
CA ASN A 175 0.71 -0.67 -14.57
C ASN A 175 0.25 -0.48 -16.02
N PRO A 176 0.43 -1.49 -16.87
CA PRO A 176 -0.18 -1.52 -18.20
C PRO A 176 -1.69 -1.32 -18.10
N HIS A 177 -2.26 -0.51 -19.00
CA HIS A 177 -3.69 -0.19 -18.96
C HIS A 177 -4.61 -1.42 -19.06
N PRO A 178 -4.28 -2.50 -19.84
CA PRO A 178 -5.06 -3.72 -19.83
C PRO A 178 -5.09 -4.44 -18.47
N ASP A 179 -3.98 -4.38 -17.71
CA ASP A 179 -3.91 -5.02 -16.39
C ASP A 179 -4.72 -4.25 -15.35
N LEU A 180 -4.70 -2.90 -15.41
CA LEU A 180 -5.58 -2.07 -14.60
C LEU A 180 -7.05 -2.35 -14.89
N LYS A 181 -7.44 -2.46 -16.17
CA LYS A 181 -8.80 -2.83 -16.57
C LYS A 181 -9.21 -4.16 -15.95
N TYR A 182 -8.40 -5.18 -16.15
CA TYR A 182 -8.69 -6.51 -15.61
C TYR A 182 -8.81 -6.49 -14.08
N GLY A 183 -7.90 -5.79 -13.41
CA GLY A 183 -7.93 -5.65 -11.96
C GLY A 183 -9.24 -5.06 -11.45
N VAL A 184 -9.76 -4.02 -12.12
CA VAL A 184 -11.03 -3.37 -11.77
C VAL A 184 -12.23 -4.23 -12.13
N GLU A 185 -12.27 -4.80 -13.34
CA GLU A 185 -13.42 -5.57 -13.85
C GLU A 185 -13.77 -6.77 -12.99
N HIS A 186 -12.79 -7.38 -12.35
CA HIS A 186 -12.97 -8.61 -11.56
C HIS A 186 -12.89 -8.37 -10.04
N ALA A 187 -12.60 -7.12 -9.61
CA ALA A 187 -12.51 -6.81 -8.20
C ALA A 187 -13.85 -6.90 -7.48
N HIS A 188 -13.83 -7.48 -6.26
CA HIS A 188 -14.94 -7.34 -5.33
C HIS A 188 -15.00 -5.93 -4.75
N ALA A 189 -13.86 -5.35 -4.44
CA ALA A 189 -13.72 -4.00 -3.93
C ALA A 189 -12.55 -3.25 -4.61
N LEU A 190 -12.68 -1.93 -4.73
CA LEU A 190 -11.65 -1.02 -5.23
C LEU A 190 -11.35 0.05 -4.19
N PHE A 191 -10.07 0.25 -3.89
CA PHE A 191 -9.60 1.35 -3.05
C PHE A 191 -8.63 2.23 -3.84
N CYS A 192 -8.83 3.55 -3.76
CA CYS A 192 -7.95 4.56 -4.34
C CYS A 192 -8.02 5.84 -3.49
N ASN A 193 -7.04 6.73 -3.62
CA ASN A 193 -7.24 8.13 -3.27
C ASN A 193 -7.87 8.88 -4.46
N GLU A 194 -8.26 10.15 -4.25
CA GLU A 194 -8.91 10.99 -5.27
C GLU A 194 -8.07 11.08 -6.56
N TYR A 195 -6.77 11.34 -6.42
CA TYR A 195 -5.87 11.44 -7.58
C TYR A 195 -5.68 10.11 -8.32
N GLU A 196 -5.50 9.02 -7.59
CA GLU A 196 -5.38 7.68 -8.15
C GLU A 196 -6.65 7.25 -8.87
N PHE A 197 -7.82 7.62 -8.34
CA PHE A 197 -9.10 7.32 -8.94
C PHE A 197 -9.31 8.04 -10.27
N ASP A 198 -8.94 9.33 -10.34
CA ASP A 198 -8.99 10.08 -11.58
C ASP A 198 -8.01 9.52 -12.63
N LEU A 199 -6.80 9.19 -12.20
CA LEU A 199 -5.80 8.60 -13.07
C LEU A 199 -6.22 7.21 -13.57
N LEU A 200 -6.85 6.40 -12.72
CA LEU A 200 -7.39 5.10 -13.07
C LEU A 200 -8.48 5.23 -14.15
N GLN A 201 -9.41 6.17 -14.01
CA GLN A 201 -10.43 6.45 -15.02
C GLN A 201 -9.78 6.83 -16.36
N LYS A 202 -8.77 7.71 -16.33
CA LYS A 202 -8.05 8.14 -17.53
C LYS A 202 -7.34 6.96 -18.22
N HIS A 203 -6.68 6.09 -17.48
CA HIS A 203 -5.90 4.98 -18.04
C HIS A 203 -6.79 3.81 -18.49
N THR A 204 -7.89 3.56 -17.81
CA THR A 204 -8.82 2.49 -18.18
C THR A 204 -9.86 2.92 -19.20
N GLY A 205 -10.18 4.22 -19.27
CA GLY A 205 -11.29 4.74 -20.04
C GLY A 205 -12.66 4.46 -19.41
N PHE A 206 -12.70 3.91 -18.19
CA PHE A 206 -13.94 3.70 -17.44
C PHE A 206 -14.41 5.00 -16.81
N SER A 207 -15.70 5.30 -16.95
CA SER A 207 -16.31 6.36 -16.16
C SER A 207 -16.56 5.90 -14.72
N ILE A 208 -16.81 6.86 -13.82
CA ILE A 208 -17.21 6.54 -12.44
C ILE A 208 -18.46 5.65 -12.38
N SER A 209 -19.40 5.81 -13.32
CA SER A 209 -20.60 4.97 -13.41
C SER A 209 -20.27 3.55 -13.83
N ASP A 210 -19.32 3.35 -14.76
CA ASP A 210 -18.87 2.03 -15.17
C ASP A 210 -18.23 1.29 -13.99
N ILE A 211 -17.28 1.94 -13.29
CA ILE A 211 -16.62 1.36 -12.13
C ILE A 211 -17.64 0.98 -11.04
N LYS A 212 -18.57 1.88 -10.71
CA LYS A 212 -19.61 1.62 -9.71
C LYS A 212 -20.59 0.51 -10.11
N SER A 213 -20.72 0.22 -11.40
CA SER A 213 -21.56 -0.89 -11.88
C SER A 213 -20.84 -2.23 -11.85
N MET A 214 -19.53 -2.25 -12.07
CA MET A 214 -18.69 -3.45 -12.10
C MET A 214 -18.25 -3.89 -10.70
N VAL A 215 -17.89 -2.93 -9.84
CA VAL A 215 -17.30 -3.19 -8.52
C VAL A 215 -18.35 -3.05 -7.41
N ASN A 216 -18.48 -4.07 -6.56
CA ASN A 216 -19.49 -4.06 -5.49
C ASN A 216 -19.27 -2.99 -4.43
N LEU A 217 -18.02 -2.63 -4.19
CA LEU A 217 -17.59 -1.69 -3.15
C LEU A 217 -16.45 -0.81 -3.68
N VAL A 218 -16.66 0.48 -3.79
CA VAL A 218 -15.62 1.44 -4.18
C VAL A 218 -15.40 2.41 -3.03
N VAL A 219 -14.15 2.57 -2.63
CA VAL A 219 -13.73 3.49 -1.56
C VAL A 219 -12.72 4.47 -2.12
N VAL A 220 -13.04 5.75 -2.01
CA VAL A 220 -12.16 6.84 -2.45
C VAL A 220 -11.80 7.71 -1.25
N THR A 221 -10.53 7.75 -0.87
CA THR A 221 -10.05 8.64 0.19
C THR A 221 -9.74 10.02 -0.37
N LEU A 222 -10.11 11.07 0.37
CA LEU A 222 -10.12 12.48 -0.04
C LEU A 222 -9.20 13.35 0.84
N GLY A 223 -8.22 12.74 1.51
CA GLY A 223 -7.32 13.43 2.45
C GLY A 223 -8.10 14.07 3.59
N GLU A 224 -7.90 15.35 3.80
CA GLU A 224 -8.56 16.15 4.86
C GLU A 224 -10.09 16.18 4.76
N LYS A 225 -10.65 15.86 3.60
CA LYS A 225 -12.10 15.81 3.36
C LYS A 225 -12.72 14.46 3.77
N GLY A 226 -11.90 13.49 4.20
CA GLY A 226 -12.37 12.18 4.61
C GLY A 226 -12.38 11.15 3.49
N ALA A 227 -13.47 10.41 3.31
CA ALA A 227 -13.59 9.41 2.26
C ALA A 227 -15.04 9.26 1.79
N GLN A 228 -15.19 8.75 0.57
CA GLN A 228 -16.48 8.33 0.01
C GLN A 228 -16.49 6.82 -0.20
N VAL A 229 -17.59 6.20 0.18
CA VAL A 229 -17.82 4.76 -0.01
C VAL A 229 -19.05 4.57 -0.87
N PHE A 230 -18.91 3.86 -1.98
CA PHE A 230 -19.98 3.59 -2.92
C PHE A 230 -20.29 2.10 -2.93
N SER A 231 -21.56 1.75 -2.74
CA SER A 231 -22.02 0.34 -2.84
C SER A 231 -23.53 0.30 -3.09
N LYS A 232 -23.93 -0.58 -4.03
CA LYS A 232 -25.35 -0.83 -4.33
C LYS A 232 -26.18 0.44 -4.58
N GLY A 233 -25.61 1.40 -5.33
CA GLY A 233 -26.24 2.68 -5.66
C GLY A 233 -26.32 3.69 -4.52
N LYS A 234 -25.74 3.38 -3.35
CA LYS A 234 -25.64 4.30 -2.21
C LYS A 234 -24.25 4.90 -2.10
N THR A 235 -24.18 6.11 -1.60
CA THR A 235 -22.94 6.80 -1.23
C THR A 235 -22.94 7.07 0.26
N TYR A 236 -21.83 6.78 0.92
CA TYR A 236 -21.59 7.07 2.32
C TYR A 236 -20.45 8.08 2.40
N GLU A 237 -20.71 9.22 3.04
CA GLU A 237 -19.70 10.24 3.31
C GLU A 237 -19.05 9.94 4.67
N ILE A 238 -17.75 9.73 4.66
CA ILE A 238 -16.99 9.40 5.87
C ILE A 238 -16.16 10.61 6.27
N PRO A 239 -16.48 11.27 7.39
CA PRO A 239 -15.67 12.39 7.85
C PRO A 239 -14.32 11.92 8.40
N VAL A 240 -13.35 12.82 8.39
CA VAL A 240 -12.09 12.60 9.14
C VAL A 240 -12.38 12.61 10.65
N VAL A 241 -11.57 11.88 11.40
CA VAL A 241 -11.49 12.05 12.84
C VAL A 241 -10.50 13.20 13.10
N PRO A 242 -10.94 14.31 13.72
CA PRO A 242 -10.07 15.47 13.91
C PRO A 242 -8.88 15.15 14.81
N THR A 243 -7.72 15.71 14.50
CA THR A 243 -6.53 15.72 15.37
C THR A 243 -5.79 17.05 15.22
N GLU A 244 -5.15 17.50 16.29
CA GLU A 244 -4.22 18.62 16.27
C GLU A 244 -2.77 18.15 16.10
N GLN A 245 -2.52 16.85 16.25
CA GLN A 245 -1.18 16.26 16.20
C GLN A 245 -0.96 15.61 14.83
N ILE A 246 -0.17 16.23 13.99
CA ILE A 246 0.26 15.68 12.69
C ILE A 246 1.77 15.42 12.78
N ALA A 247 2.15 14.14 12.90
CA ALA A 247 3.55 13.75 12.99
C ALA A 247 4.09 13.26 11.64
N ASP A 248 3.40 12.31 11.00
CA ASP A 248 3.85 11.70 9.74
C ASP A 248 2.64 11.23 8.90
N PRO A 249 2.44 11.76 7.68
CA PRO A 249 1.34 11.33 6.82
C PRO A 249 1.57 9.97 6.13
N THR A 250 2.76 9.38 6.29
CA THR A 250 3.11 8.11 5.64
C THR A 250 2.28 6.96 6.25
N GLY A 251 1.71 6.10 5.40
CA GLY A 251 0.94 4.94 5.85
C GLY A 251 -0.48 5.22 6.34
N VAL A 252 -0.91 6.48 6.39
CA VAL A 252 -2.28 6.87 6.77
C VAL A 252 -3.34 6.16 5.91
N GLY A 253 -3.07 6.05 4.60
CA GLY A 253 -3.91 5.29 3.68
C GLY A 253 -3.96 3.79 3.99
N ASP A 254 -2.84 3.20 4.39
CA ASP A 254 -2.75 1.78 4.75
C ASP A 254 -3.50 1.49 6.05
N ALA A 255 -3.38 2.40 7.03
CA ALA A 255 -4.12 2.33 8.27
C ALA A 255 -5.64 2.45 8.05
N PHE A 256 -6.08 3.37 7.15
CA PHE A 256 -7.48 3.46 6.74
C PHE A 256 -7.98 2.13 6.16
N ARG A 257 -7.21 1.50 5.26
CA ARG A 257 -7.54 0.19 4.67
C ARG A 257 -7.67 -0.89 5.73
N GLY A 258 -6.72 -0.96 6.66
CA GLY A 258 -6.76 -1.90 7.78
C GLY A 258 -8.00 -1.72 8.65
N GLY A 259 -8.31 -0.49 9.06
CA GLY A 259 -9.49 -0.17 9.86
C GLY A 259 -10.80 -0.49 9.13
N PHE A 260 -10.92 -0.09 7.86
CA PHE A 260 -12.08 -0.38 7.03
C PHE A 260 -12.32 -1.88 6.87
N LEU A 261 -11.28 -2.62 6.51
CA LEU A 261 -11.34 -4.07 6.30
C LEU A 261 -11.75 -4.80 7.59
N ARG A 262 -11.29 -4.35 8.75
CA ARG A 262 -11.71 -4.93 10.03
C ARG A 262 -13.22 -4.83 10.24
N GLY A 263 -13.78 -3.62 10.06
CA GLY A 263 -15.23 -3.42 10.14
C GLY A 263 -15.99 -4.26 9.13
N TYR A 264 -15.48 -4.32 7.89
CA TYR A 264 -16.06 -5.09 6.80
C TYR A 264 -16.12 -6.59 7.12
N ARG A 265 -15.02 -7.15 7.65
CA ARG A 265 -14.94 -8.55 8.09
C ARG A 265 -15.89 -8.90 9.21
N LEU A 266 -16.16 -7.96 10.09
CA LEU A 266 -17.15 -8.12 11.17
C LEU A 266 -18.61 -7.96 10.70
N GLY A 267 -18.84 -7.71 9.41
CA GLY A 267 -20.17 -7.51 8.84
C GLY A 267 -20.85 -6.21 9.26
N MET A 268 -20.05 -5.22 9.68
CA MET A 268 -20.55 -3.90 10.04
C MET A 268 -21.10 -3.16 8.82
N ASN A 269 -21.99 -2.18 9.03
CA ASN A 269 -22.43 -1.33 7.95
C ASN A 269 -21.26 -0.48 7.40
N LEU A 270 -21.33 -0.08 6.12
CA LEU A 270 -20.22 0.59 5.43
C LEU A 270 -19.86 1.96 6.01
N GLN A 271 -20.83 2.67 6.61
CA GLN A 271 -20.57 3.92 7.33
C GLN A 271 -19.64 3.66 8.51
N THR A 272 -19.93 2.65 9.31
CA THR A 272 -19.09 2.25 10.46
C THR A 272 -17.73 1.74 10.00
N CYS A 273 -17.67 0.95 8.91
CA CYS A 273 -16.38 0.52 8.34
C CYS A 273 -15.48 1.72 7.99
N GLY A 274 -16.07 2.73 7.32
CA GLY A 274 -15.34 3.96 6.97
C GLY A 274 -14.90 4.75 8.21
N GLN A 275 -15.74 4.85 9.25
CA GLN A 275 -15.39 5.53 10.50
C GLN A 275 -14.24 4.84 11.23
N ILE A 276 -14.21 3.50 11.28
CA ILE A 276 -13.08 2.74 11.83
C ILE A 276 -11.81 3.00 11.00
N GLY A 277 -11.93 3.02 9.67
CA GLY A 277 -10.83 3.38 8.77
C GLY A 277 -10.29 4.78 9.05
N SER A 278 -11.18 5.77 9.16
CA SER A 278 -10.82 7.16 9.46
C SER A 278 -10.13 7.29 10.83
N LEU A 279 -10.62 6.59 11.85
CA LEU A 279 -10.01 6.58 13.18
C LEU A 279 -8.61 5.95 13.16
N ALA A 280 -8.44 4.80 12.49
CA ALA A 280 -7.15 4.15 12.35
C ALA A 280 -6.13 5.04 11.60
N ALA A 281 -6.60 5.73 10.54
CA ALA A 281 -5.81 6.71 9.80
C ALA A 281 -5.32 7.86 10.70
N THR A 282 -6.17 8.37 11.58
CA THR A 282 -5.82 9.44 12.52
C THR A 282 -4.75 8.97 13.52
N TYR A 283 -4.90 7.80 14.12
CA TYR A 283 -3.88 7.25 15.01
C TYR A 283 -2.52 7.07 14.33
N CYS A 284 -2.52 6.62 13.07
CA CYS A 284 -1.29 6.54 12.28
C CYS A 284 -0.65 7.91 12.06
N LEU A 285 -1.47 8.92 11.71
CA LEU A 285 -1.02 10.29 11.45
C LEU A 285 -0.36 10.96 12.67
N GLU A 286 -0.77 10.59 13.88
CA GLU A 286 -0.29 11.14 15.16
C GLU A 286 1.10 10.61 15.57
N LYS A 287 1.68 9.68 14.85
CA LYS A 287 2.95 9.02 15.17
C LYS A 287 3.91 9.06 13.99
N ASN A 288 5.20 8.92 14.28
CA ASN A 288 6.21 8.76 13.24
C ASN A 288 6.30 7.30 12.80
N GLY A 289 6.32 7.10 11.48
CA GLY A 289 6.42 5.78 10.86
C GLY A 289 5.06 5.09 10.71
N THR A 290 5.04 4.09 9.86
CA THR A 290 3.80 3.41 9.41
C THR A 290 3.35 2.27 10.32
N GLN A 291 4.22 1.81 11.21
CA GLN A 291 4.03 0.64 12.09
C GLN A 291 4.42 1.01 13.52
N ASN A 292 3.73 1.99 14.10
CA ASN A 292 4.01 2.61 15.39
C ASN A 292 2.94 2.29 16.46
#